data_0d2300e5f8cb20e90b8c6ed16b83df67
#
_entry.id   0d2300e5f8cb20e90b8c6ed16b83df67
#
_cell.length_a   1.000
_cell.length_b   1.000
_cell.length_c   1.000
_cell.angle_alpha   90.00
_cell.angle_beta   90.00
_cell.angle_gamma   90.00
#
_symmetry.space_group_name_H-M   'P 1'
#
loop_
_entity.id
_entity.type
_entity.pdbx_description
1 polymer ?
#
loop_
_entity_poly.entity_id
_entity_poly.type
_entity_poly.pdbx_seq_one_letter_code
_entity_poly.pdbx_strand_id
1 'polypeptide(L)'
;MMPITRRHAVNSLAALASSPLVLPLALAQDVYPSKPIRIILPYTGGGSADGLARAFADQLRASFGQPVIVESRPGANSMLGAELVAKSPNDGYTLLYVGWPTIGTNVAVYKDIRYKLDDFQPITTIFRSPVSLTVRKDFPANNLAELIAHIRKQGRMSYGTAGAGSSPHLLLERMKQALGVVLEHVPYKGEGPAVLDVLGGHLPMFAGSIATPVQHIRSGALKVIATSADERLAAFPEVQTFKEAGFADQVFTYWHGFAAPAGTPRPIIDKLHAAIVAAISTPQVRAAIGPDQIATTMSPEAFTALIRKDVATWAPVIRANNLTE
;
A
#
# COMPACT_ATOMS: atom_id res chain seq x y z
N MET A 1 5.37 -6.61 94.07
CA MET A 1 4.38 -5.76 93.42
C MET A 1 5.00 -4.39 93.23
N MET A 2 5.55 -4.07 92.10
CA MET A 2 6.13 -2.76 91.76
C MET A 2 5.10 -1.93 90.96
N PRO A 3 4.86 -0.68 91.28
CA PRO A 3 3.87 0.14 90.57
C PRO A 3 4.43 0.60 89.23
N ILE A 4 3.69 0.34 88.14
CA ILE A 4 3.95 0.83 86.78
C ILE A 4 3.68 2.34 86.76
N THR A 5 4.68 3.16 86.63
CA THR A 5 4.57 4.61 86.55
C THR A 5 4.06 5.05 85.20
N ARG A 6 3.15 6.03 85.15
CA ARG A 6 2.46 6.66 84.00
C ARG A 6 3.41 7.17 82.91
N ARG A 7 4.70 7.19 83.12
CA ARG A 7 5.71 7.70 82.14
C ARG A 7 6.09 6.69 81.03
N HIS A 8 5.81 5.39 81.14
CA HIS A 8 6.13 4.41 80.15
C HIS A 8 5.00 4.18 79.15
N ALA A 9 3.77 4.68 79.43
CA ALA A 9 2.66 4.49 78.49
C ALA A 9 2.61 5.54 77.34
N VAL A 10 3.33 6.68 77.44
CA VAL A 10 3.28 7.77 76.51
C VAL A 10 4.33 7.59 75.39
N ASN A 11 5.43 6.85 75.67
CA ASN A 11 6.52 6.65 74.70
C ASN A 11 6.26 5.49 73.70
N SER A 12 5.26 4.65 73.93
CA SER A 12 4.93 3.52 73.05
C SER A 12 3.92 3.88 71.92
N LEU A 13 3.25 5.06 71.97
CA LEU A 13 2.32 5.50 70.94
C LEU A 13 2.94 6.41 69.89
N ALA A 14 4.16 6.92 70.11
CA ALA A 14 4.82 7.84 69.15
C ALA A 14 5.63 7.12 68.04
N ALA A 15 5.82 5.79 68.10
CA ALA A 15 6.63 5.02 67.15
C ALA A 15 5.85 4.42 66.00
N LEU A 16 4.51 4.56 65.93
CA LEU A 16 3.69 3.98 64.85
C LEU A 16 3.21 4.98 63.77
N ALA A 17 3.64 6.27 63.85
CA ALA A 17 3.10 7.32 62.98
C ALA A 17 4.04 7.74 61.82
N SER A 18 5.16 7.04 61.56
CA SER A 18 6.12 7.43 60.53
C SER A 18 6.46 6.33 59.52
N SER A 19 5.49 5.48 59.16
CA SER A 19 5.62 4.68 57.92
C SER A 19 5.28 5.57 56.73
N PRO A 20 6.22 5.88 55.80
CA PRO A 20 5.86 6.58 54.57
C PRO A 20 4.90 5.67 53.83
N LEU A 21 3.67 6.14 53.60
CA LEU A 21 2.71 5.53 52.69
C LEU A 21 3.31 5.69 51.28
N VAL A 22 4.13 4.72 50.84
CA VAL A 22 4.55 4.60 49.45
C VAL A 22 3.31 4.14 48.70
N LEU A 23 2.47 5.13 48.31
CA LEU A 23 1.49 4.91 47.27
C LEU A 23 2.26 4.45 46.01
N PRO A 24 2.01 3.24 45.46
CA PRO A 24 2.52 2.92 44.17
C PRO A 24 1.96 3.97 43.21
N LEU A 25 2.82 4.84 42.64
CA LEU A 25 2.47 5.53 41.41
C LEU A 25 2.20 4.41 40.41
N ALA A 26 0.93 4.03 40.29
CA ALA A 26 0.46 3.33 39.11
C ALA A 26 0.74 4.33 37.97
N LEU A 27 1.88 4.13 37.29
CA LEU A 27 2.09 4.72 35.98
C LEU A 27 0.88 4.29 35.15
N ALA A 28 -0.10 5.18 35.06
CA ALA A 28 -1.19 5.05 34.10
C ALA A 28 -0.46 4.88 32.76
N GLN A 29 -0.34 3.65 32.28
CA GLN A 29 0.09 3.42 30.91
C GLN A 29 -0.93 4.18 30.06
N ASP A 30 -0.49 5.28 29.46
CA ASP A 30 -1.32 6.04 28.54
C ASP A 30 -1.91 5.05 27.53
N VAL A 31 -3.25 4.90 27.63
CA VAL A 31 -3.95 3.93 26.78
C VAL A 31 -3.83 4.41 25.34
N TYR A 32 -2.94 3.78 24.57
CA TYR A 32 -2.82 4.07 23.13
C TYR A 32 -4.15 3.78 22.41
N PRO A 33 -4.62 4.69 21.51
CA PRO A 33 -4.14 6.06 21.29
C PRO A 33 -4.78 7.06 22.29
N SER A 34 -3.98 8.00 22.80
CA SER A 34 -4.42 9.10 23.68
C SER A 34 -4.43 10.47 22.96
N LYS A 35 -3.94 10.53 21.70
CA LYS A 35 -3.87 11.74 20.87
C LYS A 35 -4.18 11.39 19.41
N PRO A 36 -4.36 12.39 18.52
CA PRO A 36 -4.65 12.14 17.10
C PRO A 36 -3.58 11.29 16.40
N ILE A 37 -4.03 10.38 15.52
CA ILE A 37 -3.18 9.58 14.63
C ILE A 37 -3.13 10.27 13.27
N ARG A 38 -1.97 10.30 12.64
CA ARG A 38 -1.75 10.83 11.29
C ARG A 38 -1.46 9.69 10.32
N ILE A 39 -2.19 9.64 9.21
CA ILE A 39 -1.91 8.76 8.07
C ILE A 39 -1.26 9.61 7.00
N ILE A 40 0.01 9.38 6.72
CA ILE A 40 0.72 10.02 5.63
C ILE A 40 0.39 9.26 4.34
N LEU A 41 -0.29 9.96 3.42
CA LEU A 41 -0.61 9.49 2.08
C LEU A 41 0.45 10.03 1.11
N PRO A 42 1.34 9.19 0.55
CA PRO A 42 2.42 9.67 -0.31
C PRO A 42 1.97 9.92 -1.77
N TYR A 43 0.69 10.15 -1.97
CA TYR A 43 0.04 10.40 -3.25
C TYR A 43 -0.74 11.72 -3.22
N THR A 44 -1.04 12.27 -4.41
CA THR A 44 -1.88 13.47 -4.53
C THR A 44 -3.29 13.20 -3.99
N GLY A 45 -3.81 14.15 -3.21
CA GLY A 45 -5.16 14.07 -2.69
C GLY A 45 -6.22 14.09 -3.80
N GLY A 46 -7.42 13.56 -3.48
CA GLY A 46 -8.56 13.50 -4.40
C GLY A 46 -8.59 12.27 -5.32
N GLY A 47 -7.55 11.43 -5.33
CA GLY A 47 -7.53 10.17 -6.07
C GLY A 47 -8.14 8.99 -5.29
N SER A 48 -8.18 7.79 -5.92
CA SER A 48 -8.72 6.57 -5.29
C SER A 48 -8.02 6.19 -3.99
N ALA A 49 -6.70 6.35 -3.92
CA ALA A 49 -5.92 6.10 -2.71
C ALA A 49 -6.30 7.06 -1.56
N ASP A 50 -6.60 8.34 -1.86
CA ASP A 50 -7.06 9.31 -0.85
C ASP A 50 -8.45 8.94 -0.33
N GLY A 51 -9.37 8.61 -1.22
CA GLY A 51 -10.71 8.15 -0.84
C GLY A 51 -10.66 6.92 0.08
N LEU A 52 -9.84 5.94 -0.27
CA LEU A 52 -9.66 4.73 0.54
C LEU A 52 -8.97 5.03 1.87
N ALA A 53 -7.91 5.83 1.89
CA ALA A 53 -7.22 6.22 3.12
C ALA A 53 -8.17 6.95 4.09
N ARG A 54 -9.05 7.84 3.60
CA ARG A 54 -10.07 8.53 4.41
C ARG A 54 -11.14 7.58 4.91
N ALA A 55 -11.58 6.61 4.11
CA ALA A 55 -12.52 5.59 4.57
C ALA A 55 -11.94 4.77 5.75
N PHE A 56 -10.66 4.40 5.67
CA PHE A 56 -9.95 3.78 6.80
C PHE A 56 -9.83 4.73 8.00
N ALA A 57 -9.46 5.99 7.78
CA ALA A 57 -9.32 6.98 8.85
C ALA A 57 -10.62 7.16 9.64
N ASP A 58 -11.77 7.21 8.98
CA ASP A 58 -13.08 7.29 9.63
C ASP A 58 -13.38 6.05 10.48
N GLN A 59 -13.08 4.84 10.01
CA GLN A 59 -13.28 3.61 10.77
C GLN A 59 -12.33 3.52 11.97
N LEU A 60 -11.07 3.88 11.79
CA LEU A 60 -10.10 3.92 12.87
C LEU A 60 -10.48 4.96 13.92
N ARG A 61 -10.98 6.13 13.50
CA ARG A 61 -11.52 7.16 14.42
C ARG A 61 -12.67 6.59 15.26
N ALA A 62 -13.60 5.88 14.64
CA ALA A 62 -14.72 5.24 15.35
C ALA A 62 -14.23 4.16 16.33
N SER A 63 -13.23 3.37 15.95
CA SER A 63 -12.66 2.29 16.78
C SER A 63 -11.85 2.81 17.96
N PHE A 64 -11.09 3.89 17.78
CA PHE A 64 -10.14 4.38 18.79
C PHE A 64 -10.67 5.54 19.63
N GLY A 65 -11.77 6.19 19.22
CA GLY A 65 -12.26 7.39 19.89
C GLY A 65 -11.34 8.61 19.77
N GLN A 66 -10.33 8.56 18.90
CA GLN A 66 -9.37 9.62 18.68
C GLN A 66 -9.41 10.07 17.20
N PRO A 67 -9.15 11.34 16.89
CA PRO A 67 -9.06 11.80 15.51
C PRO A 67 -8.01 11.02 14.72
N VAL A 68 -8.34 10.65 13.47
CA VAL A 68 -7.40 10.06 12.51
C VAL A 68 -7.39 10.95 11.27
N ILE A 69 -6.23 11.54 10.96
CA ILE A 69 -6.09 12.59 9.96
C ILE A 69 -5.25 12.07 8.79
N VAL A 70 -5.78 12.19 7.56
CA VAL A 70 -5.03 11.87 6.34
C VAL A 70 -4.31 13.12 5.84
N GLU A 71 -2.99 13.05 5.75
CA GLU A 71 -2.14 14.09 5.20
C GLU A 71 -1.52 13.64 3.87
N SER A 72 -1.86 14.33 2.79
CA SER A 72 -1.23 14.11 1.48
C SER A 72 0.18 14.71 1.46
N ARG A 73 1.18 13.87 1.17
CA ARG A 73 2.60 14.23 1.04
C ARG A 73 3.20 13.61 -0.22
N PRO A 74 2.72 14.04 -1.41
CA PRO A 74 3.17 13.48 -2.68
C PRO A 74 4.58 13.96 -3.03
N GLY A 75 5.20 13.27 -4.00
CA GLY A 75 6.44 13.67 -4.62
C GLY A 75 7.48 12.57 -4.68
N ALA A 76 8.37 12.68 -5.67
CA ALA A 76 9.46 11.75 -5.92
C ALA A 76 9.00 10.28 -5.87
N ASN A 77 7.98 9.92 -6.65
CA ASN A 77 7.41 8.57 -6.69
C ASN A 77 7.07 8.01 -5.28
N SER A 78 6.38 8.78 -4.45
CA SER A 78 6.02 8.47 -3.06
C SER A 78 7.16 8.52 -2.02
N MET A 79 8.39 8.78 -2.44
CA MET A 79 9.55 8.76 -1.54
C MET A 79 9.49 9.85 -0.46
N LEU A 80 8.98 11.06 -0.76
CA LEU A 80 8.93 12.15 0.23
C LEU A 80 8.03 11.81 1.43
N GLY A 81 6.85 11.23 1.19
CA GLY A 81 5.96 10.79 2.26
C GLY A 81 6.56 9.63 3.07
N ALA A 82 7.22 8.69 2.39
CA ALA A 82 7.88 7.57 3.05
C ALA A 82 9.05 8.03 3.93
N GLU A 83 9.92 8.93 3.44
CA GLU A 83 11.02 9.51 4.21
C GLU A 83 10.52 10.22 5.48
N LEU A 84 9.42 10.97 5.37
CA LEU A 84 8.80 11.62 6.53
C LEU A 84 8.43 10.60 7.61
N VAL A 85 7.78 9.49 7.21
CA VAL A 85 7.38 8.45 8.18
C VAL A 85 8.57 7.70 8.73
N ALA A 86 9.56 7.34 7.90
CA ALA A 86 10.79 6.68 8.35
C ALA A 86 11.52 7.45 9.46
N LYS A 87 11.43 8.81 9.43
CA LYS A 87 12.04 9.71 10.42
C LYS A 87 11.10 10.13 11.56
N SER A 88 9.87 9.66 11.57
CA SER A 88 8.90 9.97 12.63
C SER A 88 9.14 9.14 13.89
N PRO A 89 8.68 9.60 15.07
CA PRO A 89 8.71 8.79 16.29
C PRO A 89 8.00 7.45 16.10
N ASN A 90 8.53 6.40 16.71
CA ASN A 90 7.99 5.05 16.68
C ASN A 90 6.90 4.80 17.74
N ASP A 91 6.06 5.81 17.98
CA ASP A 91 5.00 5.81 18.99
C ASP A 91 3.61 5.39 18.46
N GLY A 92 3.53 5.03 17.18
CA GLY A 92 2.30 4.58 16.52
C GLY A 92 1.35 5.71 16.08
N TYR A 93 1.69 6.98 16.28
CA TYR A 93 0.83 8.12 15.91
C TYR A 93 1.08 8.68 14.51
N THR A 94 2.10 8.18 13.81
CA THR A 94 2.33 8.49 12.40
C THR A 94 2.41 7.20 11.61
N LEU A 95 1.47 6.99 10.69
CA LEU A 95 1.36 5.81 9.83
C LEU A 95 1.63 6.20 8.39
N LEU A 96 2.18 5.29 7.61
CA LEU A 96 2.31 5.40 6.17
C LEU A 96 1.20 4.60 5.50
N TYR A 97 0.39 5.23 4.65
CA TYR A 97 -0.33 4.51 3.62
C TYR A 97 0.69 4.07 2.57
N VAL A 98 0.97 2.80 2.47
CA VAL A 98 2.07 2.30 1.65
C VAL A 98 1.54 1.58 0.42
N GLY A 99 2.10 1.93 -0.74
CA GLY A 99 1.91 1.17 -1.99
C GLY A 99 3.13 0.32 -2.31
N TRP A 100 2.93 -0.64 -3.17
CA TRP A 100 3.94 -1.60 -3.61
C TRP A 100 5.28 -0.95 -4.01
N PRO A 101 5.34 0.15 -4.82
CA PRO A 101 6.63 0.75 -5.16
C PRO A 101 7.30 1.43 -3.97
N THR A 102 6.54 2.03 -3.06
CA THR A 102 7.07 2.92 -2.01
C THR A 102 8.17 2.28 -1.17
N ILE A 103 7.96 1.09 -0.64
CA ILE A 103 8.94 0.34 0.15
C ILE A 103 9.31 -1.02 -0.47
N GLY A 104 8.71 -1.37 -1.61
CA GLY A 104 8.97 -2.60 -2.35
C GLY A 104 10.09 -2.43 -3.38
N THR A 105 9.94 -1.52 -4.33
CA THR A 105 10.87 -1.41 -5.47
C THR A 105 11.65 -0.10 -5.53
N ASN A 106 11.15 1.00 -4.97
CA ASN A 106 11.90 2.27 -4.99
C ASN A 106 13.31 2.13 -4.40
N VAL A 107 13.47 1.29 -3.36
CA VAL A 107 14.78 0.98 -2.77
C VAL A 107 15.78 0.30 -3.75
N ALA A 108 15.29 -0.24 -4.85
CA ALA A 108 16.11 -0.83 -5.90
C ALA A 108 16.20 0.06 -7.16
N VAL A 109 15.26 0.98 -7.35
CA VAL A 109 15.19 1.89 -8.51
C VAL A 109 16.04 3.14 -8.29
N TYR A 110 15.90 3.80 -7.12
CA TYR A 110 16.48 5.12 -6.86
C TYR A 110 17.76 5.04 -6.04
N LYS A 111 18.87 5.57 -6.55
CA LYS A 111 20.16 5.58 -5.86
C LYS A 111 20.19 6.55 -4.68
N ASP A 112 19.48 7.68 -4.80
CA ASP A 112 19.46 8.75 -3.79
C ASP A 112 18.32 8.61 -2.78
N ILE A 113 17.75 7.41 -2.65
CA ILE A 113 16.67 7.14 -1.69
C ILE A 113 17.16 7.30 -0.24
N ARG A 114 16.39 8.01 0.59
CA ARG A 114 16.80 8.39 1.95
C ARG A 114 16.12 7.55 3.05
N TYR A 115 15.66 6.38 2.69
CA TYR A 115 15.12 5.38 3.60
C TYR A 115 15.44 3.98 3.08
N LYS A 116 15.32 2.99 3.92
CA LYS A 116 15.45 1.56 3.60
C LYS A 116 14.22 0.81 4.11
N LEU A 117 14.03 -0.42 3.66
CA LEU A 117 12.91 -1.26 4.09
C LEU A 117 12.85 -1.41 5.61
N ASP A 118 14.02 -1.57 6.26
CA ASP A 118 14.12 -1.81 7.69
C ASP A 118 13.80 -0.55 8.54
N ASP A 119 13.55 0.61 7.93
CA ASP A 119 13.07 1.81 8.63
C ASP A 119 11.55 1.77 8.87
N PHE A 120 10.86 0.74 8.38
CA PHE A 120 9.42 0.56 8.53
C PHE A 120 9.06 -0.73 9.25
N GLN A 121 7.97 -0.67 10.00
CA GLN A 121 7.27 -1.81 10.55
C GLN A 121 5.96 -1.99 9.77
N PRO A 122 5.87 -2.94 8.81
CA PRO A 122 4.63 -3.24 8.11
C PRO A 122 3.53 -3.68 9.08
N ILE A 123 2.29 -3.23 8.87
CA ILE A 123 1.14 -3.57 9.72
C ILE A 123 0.27 -4.62 9.04
N THR A 124 -0.25 -4.31 7.87
CA THR A 124 -1.05 -5.24 7.06
C THR A 124 -1.23 -4.69 5.65
N THR A 125 -1.47 -5.57 4.68
CA THR A 125 -2.06 -5.19 3.39
C THR A 125 -3.52 -4.80 3.57
N ILE A 126 -4.08 -4.04 2.63
CA ILE A 126 -5.51 -3.70 2.58
C ILE A 126 -6.16 -4.18 1.29
N PHE A 127 -5.42 -4.23 0.21
CA PHE A 127 -5.82 -4.88 -1.03
C PHE A 127 -4.60 -5.30 -1.85
N ARG A 128 -4.83 -6.17 -2.81
CA ARG A 128 -3.96 -6.43 -3.95
C ARG A 128 -4.74 -6.20 -5.24
N SER A 129 -4.05 -5.81 -6.30
CA SER A 129 -4.66 -5.55 -7.61
C SER A 129 -3.75 -6.04 -8.74
N PRO A 130 -4.28 -6.65 -9.78
CA PRO A 130 -3.51 -6.98 -10.97
C PRO A 130 -3.27 -5.74 -11.84
N VAL A 131 -2.33 -5.86 -12.75
CA VAL A 131 -2.17 -4.94 -13.87
C VAL A 131 -3.08 -5.36 -15.02
N SER A 132 -3.75 -4.41 -15.63
CA SER A 132 -4.55 -4.60 -16.85
C SER A 132 -3.87 -3.98 -18.06
N LEU A 133 -4.10 -4.56 -19.23
CA LEU A 133 -3.79 -3.96 -20.53
C LEU A 133 -5.07 -3.45 -21.14
N THR A 134 -5.21 -2.15 -21.25
CA THR A 134 -6.42 -1.45 -21.72
C THR A 134 -6.14 -0.70 -23.00
N VAL A 135 -7.00 -0.86 -23.99
CA VAL A 135 -6.90 -0.24 -25.33
C VAL A 135 -8.24 0.39 -25.72
N ARG A 136 -8.27 1.18 -26.78
CA ARG A 136 -9.52 1.67 -27.36
C ARG A 136 -10.38 0.51 -27.86
N LYS A 137 -11.68 0.73 -27.94
CA LYS A 137 -12.67 -0.25 -28.40
C LYS A 137 -12.38 -0.77 -29.81
N ASP A 138 -11.96 0.12 -30.71
CA ASP A 138 -11.66 -0.15 -32.11
C ASP A 138 -10.26 -0.72 -32.37
N PHE A 139 -9.45 -0.91 -31.32
CA PHE A 139 -8.12 -1.50 -31.42
C PHE A 139 -8.20 -2.94 -31.97
N PRO A 140 -7.36 -3.32 -32.96
CA PRO A 140 -7.49 -4.58 -33.70
C PRO A 140 -6.91 -5.80 -32.95
N ALA A 141 -7.22 -5.92 -31.65
CA ALA A 141 -6.97 -7.09 -30.83
C ALA A 141 -8.03 -7.17 -29.70
N ASN A 142 -8.49 -8.39 -29.39
CA ASN A 142 -9.48 -8.64 -28.34
C ASN A 142 -8.94 -9.55 -27.22
N ASN A 143 -7.76 -10.10 -27.38
CA ASN A 143 -7.09 -10.97 -26.44
C ASN A 143 -5.57 -10.80 -26.54
N LEU A 144 -4.82 -11.41 -25.62
CA LEU A 144 -3.38 -11.24 -25.53
C LEU A 144 -2.65 -11.82 -26.77
N ALA A 145 -3.12 -12.93 -27.33
CA ALA A 145 -2.52 -13.53 -28.53
C ALA A 145 -2.65 -12.59 -29.75
N GLU A 146 -3.82 -12.00 -29.96
CA GLU A 146 -4.03 -11.01 -31.02
C GLU A 146 -3.22 -9.73 -30.79
N LEU A 147 -3.08 -9.27 -29.54
CA LEU A 147 -2.23 -8.13 -29.20
C LEU A 147 -0.77 -8.41 -29.56
N ILE A 148 -0.23 -9.56 -29.17
CA ILE A 148 1.14 -9.98 -29.49
C ILE A 148 1.34 -10.04 -31.01
N ALA A 149 0.41 -10.66 -31.75
CA ALA A 149 0.46 -10.75 -33.21
C ALA A 149 0.44 -9.36 -33.85
N HIS A 150 -0.40 -8.45 -33.35
CA HIS A 150 -0.45 -7.06 -33.79
C HIS A 150 0.87 -6.34 -33.55
N ILE A 151 1.46 -6.42 -32.35
CA ILE A 151 2.75 -5.79 -32.05
C ILE A 151 3.85 -6.30 -32.95
N ARG A 152 3.93 -7.63 -33.17
CA ARG A 152 4.91 -8.25 -34.06
C ARG A 152 4.76 -7.76 -35.50
N LYS A 153 3.53 -7.60 -35.98
CA LYS A 153 3.25 -7.07 -37.32
C LYS A 153 3.69 -5.61 -37.49
N GLN A 154 3.50 -4.78 -36.44
CA GLN A 154 3.90 -3.37 -36.44
C GLN A 154 5.41 -3.17 -36.15
N GLY A 155 6.08 -4.18 -35.60
CA GLY A 155 7.47 -4.15 -35.17
C GLY A 155 7.64 -3.59 -33.75
N ARG A 156 6.83 -2.63 -33.35
CA ARG A 156 6.85 -2.01 -31.99
C ARG A 156 5.50 -1.44 -31.63
N MET A 157 5.27 -1.17 -30.33
CA MET A 157 4.09 -0.46 -29.84
C MET A 157 4.41 0.29 -28.55
N SER A 158 3.90 1.52 -28.41
CA SER A 158 4.03 2.29 -27.20
C SER A 158 2.95 1.91 -26.18
N TYR A 159 3.27 2.08 -24.89
CA TYR A 159 2.29 1.93 -23.80
C TYR A 159 2.54 2.96 -22.71
N GLY A 160 1.47 3.42 -22.06
CA GLY A 160 1.52 4.38 -20.97
C GLY A 160 1.30 3.73 -19.61
N THR A 161 1.94 4.29 -18.58
CA THR A 161 1.73 3.93 -17.18
C THR A 161 1.71 5.18 -16.29
N ALA A 162 1.46 5.00 -15.00
CA ALA A 162 1.52 6.07 -13.99
C ALA A 162 2.93 6.68 -13.77
N GLY A 163 3.97 6.14 -14.41
CA GLY A 163 5.35 6.63 -14.31
C GLY A 163 6.41 5.55 -14.36
N ALA A 164 7.66 5.97 -14.46
CA ALA A 164 8.82 5.09 -14.41
C ALA A 164 8.88 4.35 -13.05
N GLY A 165 9.32 3.09 -13.04
CA GLY A 165 9.41 2.25 -11.83
C GLY A 165 8.06 1.80 -11.26
N SER A 166 6.92 2.21 -11.84
CA SER A 166 5.61 1.72 -11.41
C SER A 166 5.44 0.21 -11.67
N SER A 167 4.55 -0.44 -10.94
CA SER A 167 4.31 -1.88 -11.08
C SER A 167 3.94 -2.32 -12.51
N PRO A 168 3.07 -1.60 -13.26
CA PRO A 168 2.82 -1.94 -14.65
C PRO A 168 4.04 -1.74 -15.55
N HIS A 169 4.87 -0.71 -15.31
CA HIS A 169 6.11 -0.54 -16.06
C HIS A 169 7.03 -1.76 -15.89
N LEU A 170 7.34 -2.13 -14.64
CA LEU A 170 8.23 -3.26 -14.37
C LEU A 170 7.68 -4.60 -14.90
N LEU A 171 6.36 -4.81 -14.80
CA LEU A 171 5.71 -6.00 -15.34
C LEU A 171 5.89 -6.06 -16.86
N LEU A 172 5.65 -4.97 -17.60
CA LEU A 172 5.77 -4.98 -19.06
C LEU A 172 7.22 -5.06 -19.52
N GLU A 173 8.17 -4.50 -18.78
CA GLU A 173 9.60 -4.71 -19.05
C GLU A 173 9.99 -6.20 -18.96
N ARG A 174 9.47 -6.92 -17.95
CA ARG A 174 9.63 -8.37 -17.85
C ARG A 174 8.91 -9.11 -18.99
N MET A 175 7.70 -8.68 -19.32
CA MET A 175 6.89 -9.30 -20.39
C MET A 175 7.50 -9.14 -21.79
N LYS A 176 8.17 -8.03 -22.11
CA LYS A 176 8.81 -7.81 -23.41
C LYS A 176 9.69 -8.99 -23.80
N GLN A 177 10.48 -9.50 -22.85
CA GLN A 177 11.36 -10.65 -23.09
C GLN A 177 10.56 -11.94 -23.30
N ALA A 178 9.56 -12.20 -22.46
CA ALA A 178 8.72 -13.40 -22.54
C ALA A 178 7.87 -13.45 -23.81
N LEU A 179 7.39 -12.30 -24.29
CA LEU A 179 6.53 -12.19 -25.46
C LEU A 179 7.33 -12.08 -26.77
N GLY A 180 8.62 -11.78 -26.73
CA GLY A 180 9.45 -11.51 -27.90
C GLY A 180 8.92 -10.34 -28.75
N VAL A 181 8.54 -9.24 -28.08
CA VAL A 181 7.97 -8.03 -28.70
C VAL A 181 8.72 -6.78 -28.25
N VAL A 182 8.63 -5.71 -29.04
CA VAL A 182 9.18 -4.40 -28.69
C VAL A 182 8.05 -3.52 -28.14
N LEU A 183 8.14 -3.17 -26.85
CA LEU A 183 7.26 -2.23 -26.19
C LEU A 183 8.05 -1.00 -25.76
N GLU A 184 7.51 0.18 -26.05
CA GLU A 184 8.12 1.48 -25.73
C GLU A 184 7.33 2.14 -24.59
N HIS A 185 7.97 2.34 -23.46
CA HIS A 185 7.31 2.92 -22.29
C HIS A 185 7.18 4.45 -22.41
N VAL A 186 5.98 4.96 -22.16
CA VAL A 186 5.67 6.39 -22.04
C VAL A 186 5.23 6.67 -20.59
N PRO A 187 6.09 7.31 -19.77
CA PRO A 187 5.76 7.61 -18.38
C PRO A 187 4.85 8.83 -18.27
N TYR A 188 3.74 8.72 -17.53
CA TYR A 188 2.83 9.80 -17.18
C TYR A 188 2.92 10.17 -15.69
N LYS A 189 2.42 11.34 -15.32
CA LYS A 189 2.28 11.75 -13.92
C LYS A 189 0.96 11.23 -13.33
N GLY A 190 0.81 9.89 -13.29
CA GLY A 190 -0.40 9.20 -12.85
C GLY A 190 -1.17 8.54 -14.01
N GLU A 191 -2.17 7.69 -13.67
CA GLU A 191 -2.91 6.88 -14.65
C GLU A 191 -3.89 7.70 -15.50
N GLY A 192 -4.52 8.73 -14.90
CA GLY A 192 -5.57 9.52 -15.57
C GLY A 192 -5.12 10.11 -16.90
N PRO A 193 -4.00 10.86 -16.99
CA PRO A 193 -3.50 11.40 -18.25
C PRO A 193 -3.19 10.33 -19.30
N ALA A 194 -2.65 9.16 -18.90
CA ALA A 194 -2.39 8.06 -19.82
C ALA A 194 -3.69 7.48 -20.40
N VAL A 195 -4.73 7.33 -19.58
CA VAL A 195 -6.06 6.88 -20.03
C VAL A 195 -6.69 7.86 -21.02
N LEU A 196 -6.57 9.18 -20.76
CA LEU A 196 -7.09 10.20 -21.68
C LEU A 196 -6.37 10.15 -23.05
N ASP A 197 -5.08 9.91 -23.08
CA ASP A 197 -4.33 9.79 -24.33
C ASP A 197 -4.69 8.50 -25.10
N VAL A 198 -5.04 7.41 -24.40
CA VAL A 198 -5.59 6.22 -25.07
C VAL A 198 -6.96 6.51 -25.66
N LEU A 199 -7.85 7.21 -24.94
CA LEU A 199 -9.16 7.62 -25.44
C LEU A 199 -9.04 8.53 -26.66
N GLY A 200 -8.10 9.46 -26.63
CA GLY A 200 -7.81 10.39 -27.75
C GLY A 200 -7.12 9.71 -28.95
N GLY A 201 -6.67 8.47 -28.80
CA GLY A 201 -5.91 7.75 -29.86
C GLY A 201 -4.45 8.19 -30.01
N HIS A 202 -3.94 9.00 -29.07
CA HIS A 202 -2.53 9.44 -29.03
C HIS A 202 -1.60 8.34 -28.51
N LEU A 203 -2.15 7.43 -27.71
CA LEU A 203 -1.46 6.29 -27.14
C LEU A 203 -2.23 4.99 -27.45
N PRO A 204 -1.60 3.92 -27.97
CA PRO A 204 -2.33 2.71 -28.33
C PRO A 204 -2.80 1.88 -27.11
N MET A 205 -2.05 1.88 -26.00
CA MET A 205 -2.32 1.03 -24.84
C MET A 205 -1.97 1.73 -23.51
N PHE A 206 -2.83 1.56 -22.53
CA PHE A 206 -2.58 1.85 -21.13
C PHE A 206 -2.33 0.54 -20.36
N ALA A 207 -1.33 0.53 -19.48
CA ALA A 207 -1.09 -0.53 -18.51
C ALA A 207 -1.22 0.03 -17.09
N GLY A 208 -2.15 -0.53 -16.30
CA GLY A 208 -2.45 -0.05 -14.95
C GLY A 208 -3.67 -0.69 -14.34
N SER A 209 -4.28 0.00 -13.36
CA SER A 209 -5.53 -0.43 -12.70
C SER A 209 -6.73 -0.31 -13.64
N ILE A 210 -7.66 -1.26 -13.57
CA ILE A 210 -8.97 -1.14 -14.26
C ILE A 210 -9.83 -0.03 -13.63
N ALA A 211 -9.64 0.25 -12.34
CA ALA A 211 -10.45 1.25 -11.63
C ALA A 211 -10.38 2.64 -12.28
N THR A 212 -9.22 3.04 -12.81
CA THR A 212 -9.05 4.34 -13.46
C THR A 212 -9.87 4.48 -14.73
N PRO A 213 -9.81 3.55 -15.72
CA PRO A 213 -10.62 3.63 -16.94
C PRO A 213 -12.02 2.99 -16.81
N VAL A 214 -12.47 2.54 -15.63
CA VAL A 214 -13.66 1.71 -15.47
C VAL A 214 -14.93 2.28 -16.12
N GLN A 215 -15.16 3.59 -16.04
CA GLN A 215 -16.34 4.21 -16.66
C GLN A 215 -16.25 4.18 -18.19
N HIS A 216 -15.06 4.33 -18.75
CA HIS A 216 -14.83 4.24 -20.19
C HIS A 216 -14.91 2.79 -20.72
N ILE A 217 -14.56 1.82 -19.87
CA ILE A 217 -14.77 0.39 -20.18
C ILE A 217 -16.26 0.07 -20.18
N ARG A 218 -16.99 0.49 -19.15
CA ARG A 218 -18.46 0.27 -19.05
C ARG A 218 -19.25 0.96 -20.15
N SER A 219 -18.83 2.14 -20.60
CA SER A 219 -19.44 2.82 -21.75
C SER A 219 -19.04 2.22 -23.10
N GLY A 220 -18.10 1.27 -23.13
CA GLY A 220 -17.62 0.66 -24.36
C GLY A 220 -16.67 1.52 -25.18
N ALA A 221 -16.14 2.62 -24.63
CA ALA A 221 -15.10 3.42 -25.30
C ALA A 221 -13.72 2.76 -25.24
N LEU A 222 -13.45 2.05 -24.15
CA LEU A 222 -12.24 1.24 -23.95
C LEU A 222 -12.59 -0.23 -23.74
N LYS A 223 -11.61 -1.11 -23.93
CA LYS A 223 -11.69 -2.54 -23.60
C LYS A 223 -10.41 -3.01 -22.94
N VAL A 224 -10.54 -4.03 -22.06
CA VAL A 224 -9.39 -4.69 -21.43
C VAL A 224 -9.03 -5.93 -22.24
N ILE A 225 -7.75 -6.02 -22.60
CA ILE A 225 -7.22 -7.15 -23.36
C ILE A 225 -6.93 -8.36 -22.46
N ALA A 226 -6.27 -8.11 -21.32
CA ALA A 226 -5.93 -9.15 -20.35
C ALA A 226 -5.51 -8.52 -19.01
N THR A 227 -5.47 -9.33 -17.95
CA THR A 227 -4.98 -8.94 -16.64
C THR A 227 -3.87 -9.88 -16.14
N SER A 228 -3.02 -9.37 -15.25
CA SER A 228 -1.99 -10.17 -14.59
C SER A 228 -2.49 -10.94 -13.36
N ALA A 229 -3.80 -11.01 -13.13
CA ALA A 229 -4.40 -11.78 -12.05
C ALA A 229 -4.17 -13.29 -12.23
N ASP A 230 -4.20 -14.04 -11.14
CA ASP A 230 -4.14 -15.50 -11.14
C ASP A 230 -5.44 -16.13 -11.67
N GLU A 231 -6.56 -15.47 -11.37
CA GLU A 231 -7.91 -15.85 -11.80
C GLU A 231 -8.63 -14.62 -12.38
N ARG A 232 -9.67 -14.83 -13.18
CA ARG A 232 -10.49 -13.73 -13.71
C ARG A 232 -11.11 -12.92 -12.59
N LEU A 233 -11.14 -11.62 -12.77
CA LEU A 233 -11.79 -10.70 -11.82
C LEU A 233 -13.30 -10.90 -11.86
N ALA A 234 -13.93 -11.01 -10.71
CA ALA A 234 -15.38 -11.18 -10.61
C ALA A 234 -16.18 -10.04 -11.28
N ALA A 235 -15.61 -8.82 -11.28
CA ALA A 235 -16.21 -7.66 -11.94
C ALA A 235 -16.03 -7.62 -13.47
N PHE A 236 -15.13 -8.48 -14.01
CA PHE A 236 -14.78 -8.55 -15.44
C PHE A 236 -14.54 -10.01 -15.84
N PRO A 237 -15.56 -10.89 -15.74
CA PRO A 237 -15.41 -12.33 -15.99
C PRO A 237 -15.07 -12.67 -17.43
N GLU A 238 -15.33 -11.77 -18.37
CA GLU A 238 -15.02 -11.92 -19.79
C GLU A 238 -13.52 -11.66 -20.10
N VAL A 239 -12.81 -10.96 -19.20
CA VAL A 239 -11.39 -10.59 -19.41
C VAL A 239 -10.49 -11.75 -19.01
N GLN A 240 -9.72 -12.25 -19.97
CA GLN A 240 -8.74 -13.31 -19.73
C GLN A 240 -7.59 -12.86 -18.84
N THR A 241 -6.96 -13.82 -18.15
CA THR A 241 -5.69 -13.58 -17.44
C THR A 241 -4.48 -13.90 -18.32
N PHE A 242 -3.31 -13.37 -17.94
CA PHE A 242 -2.05 -13.77 -18.62
C PHE A 242 -1.78 -15.25 -18.46
N LYS A 243 -2.17 -15.86 -17.35
CA LYS A 243 -2.05 -17.30 -17.09
C LYS A 243 -2.87 -18.14 -18.08
N GLU A 244 -4.15 -17.76 -18.30
CA GLU A 244 -5.00 -18.41 -19.29
C GLU A 244 -4.47 -18.27 -20.73
N ALA A 245 -3.76 -17.17 -21.01
CA ALA A 245 -3.10 -16.94 -22.28
C ALA A 245 -1.74 -17.67 -22.44
N GLY A 246 -1.35 -18.53 -21.48
CA GLY A 246 -0.10 -19.32 -21.53
C GLY A 246 1.10 -18.64 -20.87
N PHE A 247 0.93 -17.51 -20.18
CA PHE A 247 2.01 -16.74 -19.53
C PHE A 247 1.87 -16.80 -18.00
N ALA A 248 1.85 -18.01 -17.42
CA ALA A 248 1.69 -18.22 -15.99
C ALA A 248 2.78 -17.53 -15.14
N ASP A 249 4.00 -17.43 -15.65
CA ASP A 249 5.11 -16.73 -15.00
C ASP A 249 4.92 -15.21 -14.94
N GLN A 250 3.93 -14.67 -15.66
CA GLN A 250 3.60 -13.25 -15.66
C GLN A 250 2.44 -12.89 -14.73
N VAL A 251 1.94 -13.83 -13.93
CA VAL A 251 1.00 -13.57 -12.85
C VAL A 251 1.67 -12.62 -11.85
N PHE A 252 0.99 -11.52 -11.58
CA PHE A 252 1.48 -10.49 -10.69
C PHE A 252 0.34 -9.65 -10.13
N THR A 253 0.42 -9.34 -8.85
CA THR A 253 -0.44 -8.34 -8.22
C THR A 253 0.42 -7.40 -7.37
N TYR A 254 0.17 -6.09 -7.51
CA TYR A 254 0.71 -5.13 -6.57
C TYR A 254 -0.25 -5.00 -5.37
N TRP A 255 0.27 -4.51 -4.27
CA TRP A 255 -0.49 -4.37 -3.02
C TRP A 255 -0.40 -2.94 -2.48
N HIS A 256 -1.41 -2.58 -1.68
CA HIS A 256 -1.36 -1.44 -0.79
C HIS A 256 -1.59 -1.91 0.65
N GLY A 257 -1.16 -1.10 1.61
CA GLY A 257 -1.26 -1.43 3.02
C GLY A 257 -0.94 -0.25 3.93
N PHE A 258 -0.68 -0.57 5.18
CA PHE A 258 -0.21 0.38 6.17
C PHE A 258 1.09 -0.09 6.81
N ALA A 259 1.95 0.87 7.13
CA ALA A 259 3.18 0.65 7.87
C ALA A 259 3.36 1.76 8.92
N ALA A 260 4.12 1.46 9.97
CA ALA A 260 4.57 2.40 10.99
C ALA A 260 6.10 2.58 10.90
N PRO A 261 6.71 3.56 11.59
CA PRO A 261 8.14 3.62 11.78
C PRO A 261 8.70 2.36 12.43
N ALA A 262 9.93 1.97 12.06
CA ALA A 262 10.60 0.82 12.68
C ALA A 262 10.71 0.98 14.19
N GLY A 263 10.61 -0.14 14.92
CA GLY A 263 10.67 -0.14 16.38
C GLY A 263 9.39 0.31 17.07
N THR A 264 8.28 0.53 16.34
CA THR A 264 6.96 0.74 16.95
C THR A 264 6.61 -0.46 17.84
N PRO A 265 6.23 -0.25 19.12
CA PRO A 265 5.99 -1.33 20.07
C PRO A 265 4.95 -2.35 19.56
N ARG A 266 5.23 -3.64 19.75
CA ARG A 266 4.38 -4.73 19.29
C ARG A 266 2.92 -4.59 19.71
N PRO A 267 2.56 -4.23 20.94
CA PRO A 267 1.15 -4.05 21.32
C PRO A 267 0.43 -2.96 20.52
N ILE A 268 1.15 -1.91 20.10
CA ILE A 268 0.61 -0.85 19.25
C ILE A 268 0.36 -1.38 17.83
N ILE A 269 1.31 -2.13 17.27
CA ILE A 269 1.18 -2.77 15.95
C ILE A 269 -0.01 -3.73 15.94
N ASP A 270 -0.15 -4.58 16.97
CA ASP A 270 -1.25 -5.55 17.07
C ASP A 270 -2.61 -4.84 17.16
N LYS A 271 -2.70 -3.73 17.91
CA LYS A 271 -3.91 -2.93 18.03
C LYS A 271 -4.28 -2.25 16.71
N LEU A 272 -3.30 -1.66 16.02
CA LEU A 272 -3.49 -1.07 14.70
C LEU A 272 -3.90 -2.12 13.66
N HIS A 273 -3.22 -3.27 13.65
CA HIS A 273 -3.54 -4.40 12.78
C HIS A 273 -4.99 -4.84 12.95
N ALA A 274 -5.41 -5.14 14.19
CA ALA A 274 -6.76 -5.57 14.49
C ALA A 274 -7.82 -4.55 14.02
N ALA A 275 -7.59 -3.25 14.25
CA ALA A 275 -8.50 -2.20 13.85
C ALA A 275 -8.58 -2.04 12.31
N ILE A 276 -7.45 -2.13 11.60
CA ILE A 276 -7.43 -2.06 10.13
C ILE A 276 -8.10 -3.29 9.51
N VAL A 277 -7.86 -4.49 10.05
CA VAL A 277 -8.52 -5.74 9.61
C VAL A 277 -10.03 -5.66 9.83
N ALA A 278 -10.50 -5.13 10.94
CA ALA A 278 -11.93 -4.91 11.18
C ALA A 278 -12.51 -3.88 10.19
N ALA A 279 -11.80 -2.78 9.94
CA ALA A 279 -12.23 -1.72 9.05
C ALA A 279 -12.46 -2.19 7.59
N ILE A 280 -11.63 -3.10 7.07
CA ILE A 280 -11.74 -3.59 5.68
C ILE A 280 -13.07 -4.29 5.40
N SER A 281 -13.72 -4.83 6.43
CA SER A 281 -14.99 -5.54 6.32
C SER A 281 -16.20 -4.60 6.33
N THR A 282 -16.01 -3.31 6.65
CA THR A 282 -17.12 -2.34 6.73
C THR A 282 -17.63 -1.96 5.33
N PRO A 283 -18.93 -1.68 5.19
CA PRO A 283 -19.50 -1.26 3.90
C PRO A 283 -18.81 -0.03 3.32
N GLN A 284 -18.42 0.93 4.15
CA GLN A 284 -17.75 2.17 3.73
C GLN A 284 -16.38 1.88 3.09
N VAL A 285 -15.54 1.07 3.72
CA VAL A 285 -14.22 0.71 3.18
C VAL A 285 -14.38 -0.17 1.93
N ARG A 286 -15.31 -1.14 1.94
CA ARG A 286 -15.60 -1.99 0.77
C ARG A 286 -16.06 -1.19 -0.44
N ALA A 287 -16.88 -0.16 -0.24
CA ALA A 287 -17.32 0.72 -1.31
C ALA A 287 -16.18 1.59 -1.90
N ALA A 288 -15.15 1.87 -1.11
CA ALA A 288 -13.97 2.61 -1.55
C ALA A 288 -12.93 1.73 -2.27
N ILE A 289 -13.05 0.39 -2.15
CA ILE A 289 -12.20 -0.56 -2.88
C ILE A 289 -12.65 -0.61 -4.33
N GLY A 290 -11.72 -0.48 -5.26
CA GLY A 290 -12.00 -0.52 -6.70
C GLY A 290 -12.38 -1.92 -7.21
N PRO A 291 -12.98 -2.01 -8.40
CA PRO A 291 -13.53 -3.26 -8.95
C PRO A 291 -12.46 -4.30 -9.32
N ASP A 292 -11.22 -3.91 -9.46
CA ASP A 292 -10.05 -4.76 -9.72
C ASP A 292 -9.20 -5.01 -8.46
N GLN A 293 -9.64 -4.46 -7.33
CA GLN A 293 -8.93 -4.57 -6.05
C GLN A 293 -9.53 -5.71 -5.23
N ILE A 294 -8.68 -6.64 -4.83
CA ILE A 294 -9.04 -7.78 -4.01
C ILE A 294 -8.67 -7.47 -2.57
N ALA A 295 -9.67 -7.22 -1.71
CA ALA A 295 -9.45 -6.99 -0.29
C ALA A 295 -8.63 -8.13 0.31
N THR A 296 -7.50 -7.80 0.93
CA THR A 296 -6.55 -8.81 1.45
C THR A 296 -5.83 -8.24 2.66
N THR A 297 -5.86 -8.99 3.77
CA THR A 297 -5.09 -8.67 4.97
C THR A 297 -4.06 -9.76 5.24
N MET A 298 -2.98 -9.39 5.90
CA MET A 298 -1.89 -10.29 6.28
C MET A 298 -1.42 -9.96 7.70
N SER A 299 -0.79 -10.90 8.39
CA SER A 299 -0.06 -10.56 9.60
C SER A 299 1.12 -9.63 9.29
N PRO A 300 1.61 -8.85 10.26
CA PRO A 300 2.79 -7.98 10.07
C PRO A 300 4.02 -8.74 9.56
N GLU A 301 4.22 -9.98 10.03
CA GLU A 301 5.33 -10.86 9.64
C GLU A 301 5.18 -11.34 8.18
N ALA A 302 3.97 -11.77 7.80
CA ALA A 302 3.67 -12.21 6.43
C ALA A 302 3.82 -11.06 5.44
N PHE A 303 3.38 -9.84 5.83
CA PHE A 303 3.53 -8.66 4.99
C PHE A 303 5.00 -8.26 4.83
N THR A 304 5.78 -8.30 5.91
CA THR A 304 7.24 -8.08 5.84
C THR A 304 7.93 -9.08 4.91
N ALA A 305 7.56 -10.37 5.02
CA ALA A 305 8.10 -11.43 4.15
C ALA A 305 7.73 -11.21 2.68
N LEU A 306 6.49 -10.79 2.39
CA LEU A 306 6.04 -10.44 1.04
C LEU A 306 6.88 -9.31 0.45
N ILE A 307 7.08 -8.21 1.19
CA ILE A 307 7.87 -7.07 0.72
C ILE A 307 9.31 -7.49 0.39
N ARG A 308 9.95 -8.26 1.28
CA ARG A 308 11.33 -8.77 1.05
C ARG A 308 11.41 -9.67 -0.18
N LYS A 309 10.41 -10.54 -0.38
CA LYS A 309 10.30 -11.37 -1.58
C LYS A 309 10.16 -10.53 -2.84
N ASP A 310 9.32 -9.51 -2.82
CA ASP A 310 9.11 -8.61 -3.96
C ASP A 310 10.40 -7.88 -4.32
N VAL A 311 11.10 -7.28 -3.34
CA VAL A 311 12.40 -6.64 -3.57
C VAL A 311 13.39 -7.61 -4.22
N ALA A 312 13.52 -8.83 -3.70
CA ALA A 312 14.41 -9.85 -4.25
C ALA A 312 14.03 -10.26 -5.68
N THR A 313 12.74 -10.37 -5.98
CA THR A 313 12.21 -10.74 -7.30
C THR A 313 12.44 -9.64 -8.34
N TRP A 314 12.19 -8.39 -7.97
CA TRP A 314 12.17 -7.28 -8.94
C TRP A 314 13.50 -6.55 -9.09
N ALA A 315 14.39 -6.59 -8.09
CA ALA A 315 15.70 -5.96 -8.21
C ALA A 315 16.55 -6.45 -9.40
N PRO A 316 16.56 -7.75 -9.76
CA PRO A 316 17.22 -8.21 -11.00
C PRO A 316 16.58 -7.63 -12.27
N VAL A 317 15.24 -7.56 -12.33
CA VAL A 317 14.51 -7.01 -13.50
C VAL A 317 14.85 -5.52 -13.67
N ILE A 318 14.88 -4.76 -12.57
CA ILE A 318 15.24 -3.34 -12.56
C ILE A 318 16.66 -3.14 -13.12
N ARG A 319 17.64 -3.93 -12.65
CA ARG A 319 19.02 -3.85 -13.11
C ARG A 319 19.19 -4.27 -14.58
N ALA A 320 18.56 -5.37 -14.99
CA ALA A 320 18.68 -5.90 -16.34
C ALA A 320 18.13 -4.95 -17.43
N ASN A 321 17.16 -4.10 -17.06
CA ASN A 321 16.53 -3.13 -17.96
C ASN A 321 17.04 -1.70 -17.75
N ASN A 322 18.10 -1.49 -16.96
CA ASN A 322 18.68 -0.17 -16.66
C ASN A 322 17.65 0.84 -16.12
N LEU A 323 16.71 0.37 -15.26
CA LEU A 323 15.65 1.19 -14.70
C LEU A 323 16.06 1.87 -13.39
N THR A 324 17.35 1.97 -13.11
CA THR A 324 17.90 2.72 -11.96
C THR A 324 18.02 4.20 -12.31
N GLU A 325 17.51 5.07 -11.43
CA GLU A 325 17.59 6.53 -11.49
C GLU A 325 18.48 7.10 -10.39
#